data_c9ca26a86a062e8db17ae79cae74307f
#
_entry.id   c9ca26a86a062e8db17ae79cae74307f
#
_cell.length_a   1.000
_cell.length_b   1.000
_cell.length_c   1.000
_cell.angle_alpha   90.00
_cell.angle_beta   90.00
_cell.angle_gamma   90.00
#
_symmetry.space_group_name_H-M   'P 1'
#
loop_
_entity.id
_entity.type
_entity.pdbx_description
1 polymer ?
#
loop_
_entity_poly.entity_id
_entity_poly.type
_entity_poly.pdbx_seq_one_letter_code
_entity_poly.pdbx_strand_id
1 'polypeptide(L)'
;AESLGFPLIKMELPKEPTMEEYRELMSKTMNDLKSRGITHSIFGDIFLEDLKKYREDQLHSIGMEGVFPLWKINTADLIREFLDLGFKTIVTCVNETYLDKSFAGRIIDEDFIKDLPENVDVCGENGEFHTFTFNGPLFKNPVEFEIGEIVKKTYPKPKSDENSKDDEYVFWFCDLIVK
;
A
#
# COMPACT_ATOMS: atom_id res chain seq x y z
N ALA A 1 13.49 3.55 -2.13
CA ALA A 1 14.49 3.33 -1.07
C ALA A 1 15.74 4.20 -1.30
N GLU A 2 16.32 4.17 -2.49
CA GLU A 2 17.52 4.95 -2.83
C GLU A 2 17.32 6.45 -2.62
N SER A 3 16.25 7.02 -3.16
CA SER A 3 15.91 8.45 -2.99
C SER A 3 15.68 8.86 -1.53
N LEU A 4 15.27 7.93 -0.68
CA LEU A 4 15.13 8.13 0.77
C LEU A 4 16.44 7.85 1.52
N GLY A 5 17.43 7.21 0.89
CA GLY A 5 18.69 6.81 1.49
C GLY A 5 18.57 5.68 2.51
N PHE A 6 17.51 4.88 2.43
CA PHE A 6 17.32 3.71 3.28
C PHE A 6 17.83 2.42 2.60
N PRO A 7 18.43 1.50 3.35
CA PRO A 7 18.77 0.18 2.83
C PRO A 7 17.51 -0.57 2.40
N LEU A 8 17.58 -1.26 1.27
CA LEU A 8 16.51 -2.06 0.72
C LEU A 8 16.83 -3.55 0.86
N ILE A 9 15.92 -4.29 1.48
CA ILE A 9 15.94 -5.76 1.49
C ILE A 9 14.81 -6.23 0.60
N LYS A 10 15.17 -6.99 -0.46
CA LYS A 10 14.19 -7.55 -1.39
C LYS A 10 13.82 -8.96 -0.96
N MET A 11 12.53 -9.22 -0.91
CA MET A 11 11.96 -10.54 -0.73
C MET A 11 11.29 -10.94 -2.05
N GLU A 12 11.91 -11.86 -2.78
CA GLU A 12 11.42 -12.30 -4.09
C GLU A 12 10.43 -13.45 -3.91
N LEU A 13 9.20 -13.23 -4.33
CA LEU A 13 8.13 -14.23 -4.34
C LEU A 13 8.04 -14.90 -5.72
N PRO A 14 7.65 -16.20 -5.80
CA PRO A 14 7.27 -16.81 -7.06
C PRO A 14 6.09 -16.07 -7.70
N LYS A 15 5.83 -16.31 -8.99
CA LYS A 15 4.77 -15.60 -9.74
C LYS A 15 3.37 -15.82 -9.13
N GLU A 16 3.13 -16.99 -8.55
CA GLU A 16 1.87 -17.36 -7.90
C GLU A 16 2.20 -18.06 -6.57
N PRO A 17 2.57 -17.29 -5.53
CA PRO A 17 2.98 -17.89 -4.26
C PRO A 17 1.77 -18.47 -3.53
N THR A 18 1.93 -19.64 -2.96
CA THR A 18 1.00 -20.14 -1.96
C THR A 18 1.12 -19.34 -0.67
N MET A 19 0.08 -19.38 0.18
CA MET A 19 0.14 -18.75 1.51
C MET A 19 1.23 -19.34 2.40
N GLU A 20 1.58 -20.61 2.22
CA GLU A 20 2.65 -21.28 2.95
C GLU A 20 4.02 -20.75 2.53
N GLU A 21 4.30 -20.72 1.23
CA GLU A 21 5.55 -20.15 0.68
C GLU A 21 5.73 -18.68 1.08
N TYR A 22 4.65 -17.89 1.05
CA TYR A 22 4.68 -16.51 1.52
C TYR A 22 5.08 -16.42 3.00
N ARG A 23 4.44 -17.23 3.88
CA ARG A 23 4.73 -17.25 5.31
C ARG A 23 6.15 -17.70 5.63
N GLU A 24 6.63 -18.74 4.96
CA GLU A 24 8.00 -19.25 5.14
C GLU A 24 9.04 -18.19 4.76
N LEU A 25 8.87 -17.55 3.60
CA LEU A 25 9.80 -16.54 3.12
C LEU A 25 9.78 -15.30 4.01
N MET A 26 8.59 -14.86 4.45
CA MET A 26 8.42 -13.76 5.39
C MET A 26 9.11 -14.08 6.72
N SER A 27 8.86 -15.26 7.29
CA SER A 27 9.47 -15.70 8.54
C SER A 27 11.00 -15.75 8.45
N LYS A 28 11.53 -16.29 7.35
CA LYS A 28 12.98 -16.32 7.09
C LYS A 28 13.57 -14.91 7.03
N THR A 29 12.93 -14.02 6.29
CA THR A 29 13.38 -12.63 6.14
C THR A 29 13.36 -11.89 7.48
N MET A 30 12.30 -12.05 8.26
CA MET A 30 12.18 -11.41 9.57
C MET A 30 13.19 -11.96 10.59
N ASN A 31 13.47 -13.27 10.58
CA ASN A 31 14.51 -13.86 11.43
C ASN A 31 15.92 -13.37 11.06
N ASP A 32 16.21 -13.17 9.76
CA ASP A 32 17.48 -12.56 9.33
C ASP A 32 17.60 -11.11 9.83
N LEU A 33 16.54 -10.30 9.69
CA LEU A 33 16.49 -8.94 10.22
C LEU A 33 16.70 -8.90 11.73
N LYS A 34 16.04 -9.80 12.48
CA LYS A 34 16.22 -9.94 13.91
C LYS A 34 17.67 -10.29 14.28
N SER A 35 18.32 -11.18 13.53
CA SER A 35 19.72 -11.54 13.76
C SER A 35 20.68 -10.36 13.57
N ARG A 36 20.29 -9.35 12.80
CA ARG A 36 21.01 -8.08 12.61
C ARG A 36 20.66 -7.02 13.66
N GLY A 37 19.86 -7.36 14.69
CA GLY A 37 19.51 -6.48 15.79
C GLY A 37 18.26 -5.64 15.57
N ILE A 38 17.48 -5.91 14.51
CA ILE A 38 16.17 -5.24 14.30
C ILE A 38 15.14 -5.91 15.22
N THR A 39 14.49 -5.09 16.03
CA THR A 39 13.53 -5.55 17.06
C THR A 39 12.10 -5.16 16.76
N HIS A 40 11.89 -4.16 15.89
CA HIS A 40 10.58 -3.61 15.58
C HIS A 40 10.33 -3.57 14.07
N SER A 41 9.06 -3.71 13.67
CA SER A 41 8.60 -3.44 12.32
C SER A 41 7.53 -2.35 12.36
N ILE A 42 7.64 -1.35 11.49
CA ILE A 42 6.71 -0.22 11.42
C ILE A 42 5.74 -0.45 10.27
N PHE A 43 4.45 -0.24 10.54
CA PHE A 43 3.36 -0.38 9.57
C PHE A 43 2.54 0.90 9.48
N GLY A 44 2.02 1.17 8.30
CA GLY A 44 1.16 2.32 8.03
C GLY A 44 -0.34 2.05 8.21
N ASP A 45 -0.71 0.89 8.77
CA ASP A 45 -2.12 0.54 8.95
C ASP A 45 -2.85 1.56 9.84
N ILE A 46 -4.05 1.99 9.42
CA ILE A 46 -4.78 3.08 10.08
C ILE A 46 -5.91 2.55 10.97
N PHE A 47 -6.77 1.62 10.48
CA PHE A 47 -7.92 1.14 11.26
C PHE A 47 -8.33 -0.32 11.01
N LEU A 48 -7.64 -1.09 10.18
CA LEU A 48 -7.98 -2.48 9.89
C LEU A 48 -7.52 -3.41 11.04
N GLU A 49 -8.42 -3.66 12.01
CA GLU A 49 -8.12 -4.41 13.26
C GLU A 49 -7.59 -5.83 13.00
N ASP A 50 -8.23 -6.58 12.08
CA ASP A 50 -7.82 -7.96 11.77
C ASP A 50 -6.41 -8.02 11.16
N LEU A 51 -6.09 -7.06 10.29
CA LEU A 51 -4.77 -6.97 9.67
C LEU A 51 -3.70 -6.62 10.70
N LYS A 52 -3.98 -5.64 11.57
CA LYS A 52 -3.08 -5.27 12.66
C LYS A 52 -2.82 -6.46 13.57
N LYS A 53 -3.88 -7.14 14.02
CA LYS A 53 -3.76 -8.32 14.88
C LYS A 53 -2.92 -9.42 14.20
N TYR A 54 -3.18 -9.71 12.93
CA TYR A 54 -2.40 -10.68 12.18
C TYR A 54 -0.90 -10.34 12.16
N ARG A 55 -0.54 -9.07 11.93
CA ARG A 55 0.85 -8.60 11.92
C ARG A 55 1.50 -8.73 13.30
N GLU A 56 0.80 -8.33 14.36
CA GLU A 56 1.26 -8.46 15.75
C GLU A 56 1.52 -9.92 16.11
N ASP A 57 0.57 -10.82 15.82
CA ASP A 57 0.70 -12.25 16.12
C ASP A 57 1.92 -12.87 15.36
N GLN A 58 2.15 -12.50 14.09
CA GLN A 58 3.30 -12.97 13.32
C GLN A 58 4.64 -12.48 13.91
N LEU A 59 4.73 -11.20 14.28
CA LEU A 59 5.95 -10.63 14.84
C LEU A 59 6.23 -11.18 16.25
N HIS A 60 5.22 -11.29 17.10
CA HIS A 60 5.35 -11.88 18.44
C HIS A 60 5.88 -13.32 18.38
N SER A 61 5.45 -14.11 17.40
CA SER A 61 5.90 -15.52 17.26
C SER A 61 7.41 -15.66 17.08
N ILE A 62 8.07 -14.62 16.57
CA ILE A 62 9.53 -14.55 16.39
C ILE A 62 10.21 -13.59 17.37
N GLY A 63 9.49 -13.03 18.35
CA GLY A 63 10.01 -12.11 19.35
C GLY A 63 10.42 -10.75 18.78
N MET A 64 9.66 -10.22 17.85
CA MET A 64 9.70 -8.85 17.36
C MET A 64 8.40 -8.12 17.71
N GLU A 65 8.39 -6.78 17.63
CA GLU A 65 7.24 -5.93 17.92
C GLU A 65 6.77 -5.16 16.69
N GLY A 66 5.44 -4.99 16.56
CA GLY A 66 4.82 -4.12 15.56
C GLY A 66 4.60 -2.71 16.11
N VAL A 67 4.92 -1.69 15.32
CA VAL A 67 4.67 -0.29 15.65
C VAL A 67 3.73 0.30 14.60
N PHE A 68 2.64 0.92 15.03
CA PHE A 68 1.56 1.43 14.18
C PHE A 68 1.35 2.93 14.45
N PRO A 69 2.22 3.81 13.91
CA PRO A 69 2.20 5.23 14.27
C PRO A 69 0.93 5.96 13.83
N LEU A 70 0.25 5.46 12.80
CA LEU A 70 -0.96 6.06 12.22
C LEU A 70 -2.26 5.45 12.76
N TRP A 71 -2.14 4.53 13.74
CA TRP A 71 -3.30 3.77 14.22
C TRP A 71 -4.39 4.67 14.81
N LYS A 72 -5.60 4.54 14.22
CA LYS A 72 -6.81 5.30 14.60
C LYS A 72 -6.71 6.81 14.43
N ILE A 73 -5.76 7.30 13.64
CA ILE A 73 -5.79 8.69 13.19
C ILE A 73 -6.93 8.84 12.15
N ASN A 74 -7.64 9.95 12.22
CA ASN A 74 -8.67 10.25 11.22
C ASN A 74 -8.04 10.41 9.83
N THR A 75 -8.54 9.70 8.82
CA THR A 75 -7.94 9.68 7.48
C THR A 75 -8.03 11.02 6.76
N ALA A 76 -9.09 11.82 7.01
CA ALA A 76 -9.20 13.15 6.45
C ALA A 76 -8.16 14.13 7.05
N ASP A 77 -7.81 13.98 8.31
CA ASP A 77 -6.76 14.77 8.94
C ASP A 77 -5.36 14.30 8.47
N LEU A 78 -5.19 12.98 8.36
CA LEU A 78 -3.94 12.39 7.93
C LEU A 78 -3.55 12.78 6.50
N ILE A 79 -4.51 12.76 5.56
CA ILE A 79 -4.20 13.15 4.17
C ILE A 79 -3.88 14.64 4.06
N ARG A 80 -4.53 15.50 4.85
CA ARG A 80 -4.20 16.93 4.88
C ARG A 80 -2.81 17.16 5.42
N GLU A 81 -2.45 16.55 6.56
CA GLU A 81 -1.11 16.63 7.12
C GLU A 81 -0.06 16.14 6.11
N PHE A 82 -0.33 15.04 5.40
CA PHE A 82 0.54 14.51 4.37
C PHE A 82 0.79 15.51 3.24
N LEU A 83 -0.25 16.19 2.76
CA LEU A 83 -0.13 17.23 1.73
C LEU A 83 0.56 18.48 2.26
N ASP A 84 0.22 18.93 3.47
CA ASP A 84 0.82 20.12 4.11
C ASP A 84 2.31 19.93 4.37
N LEU A 85 2.76 18.72 4.69
CA LEU A 85 4.17 18.35 4.80
C LEU A 85 4.90 18.35 3.45
N GLY A 86 4.19 18.49 2.34
CA GLY A 86 4.77 18.59 0.99
C GLY A 86 5.07 17.24 0.34
N PHE A 87 4.51 16.14 0.84
CA PHE A 87 4.57 14.86 0.14
C PHE A 87 3.79 14.92 -1.17
N LYS A 88 4.32 14.20 -2.17
CA LYS A 88 3.67 14.06 -3.48
C LYS A 88 3.52 12.59 -3.81
N THR A 89 2.31 12.21 -4.13
CA THR A 89 1.95 10.82 -4.43
C THR A 89 1.02 10.73 -5.63
N ILE A 90 1.16 9.65 -6.39
CA ILE A 90 0.37 9.35 -7.58
C ILE A 90 -0.39 8.04 -7.38
N VAL A 91 -1.63 7.98 -7.84
CA VAL A 91 -2.45 6.77 -7.82
C VAL A 91 -1.96 5.81 -8.92
N THR A 92 -1.50 4.63 -8.50
CA THR A 92 -0.95 3.61 -9.42
C THR A 92 -1.93 2.49 -9.72
N CYS A 93 -2.97 2.35 -8.90
CA CYS A 93 -3.99 1.32 -9.09
C CYS A 93 -5.31 1.79 -8.47
N VAL A 94 -6.42 1.54 -9.12
CA VAL A 94 -7.76 1.73 -8.57
C VAL A 94 -8.59 0.46 -8.72
N ASN A 95 -9.43 0.18 -7.72
CA ASN A 95 -10.42 -0.87 -7.74
C ASN A 95 -11.70 -0.33 -8.41
N GLU A 96 -12.11 -0.92 -9.54
CA GLU A 96 -13.28 -0.48 -10.34
C GLU A 96 -14.59 -0.51 -9.54
N THR A 97 -14.64 -1.26 -8.44
CA THR A 97 -15.80 -1.27 -7.52
C THR A 97 -16.05 0.09 -6.87
N TYR A 98 -14.99 0.87 -6.66
CA TYR A 98 -15.03 2.14 -5.94
C TYR A 98 -14.74 3.34 -6.83
N LEU A 99 -13.77 3.22 -7.74
CA LEU A 99 -13.26 4.31 -8.56
C LEU A 99 -13.13 3.87 -10.02
N ASP A 100 -13.51 4.74 -10.94
CA ASP A 100 -13.32 4.47 -12.35
C ASP A 100 -11.87 4.74 -12.81
N LYS A 101 -11.60 4.37 -14.06
CA LYS A 101 -10.30 4.52 -14.72
C LYS A 101 -9.69 5.92 -14.61
N SER A 102 -10.50 6.99 -14.54
CA SER A 102 -10.01 8.37 -14.57
C SER A 102 -9.20 8.76 -13.33
N PHE A 103 -9.34 8.00 -12.23
CA PHE A 103 -8.56 8.19 -11.01
C PHE A 103 -7.16 7.58 -11.09
N ALA A 104 -6.93 6.59 -11.94
CA ALA A 104 -5.59 6.00 -12.13
C ALA A 104 -4.64 7.01 -12.80
N GLY A 105 -3.45 7.19 -12.26
CA GLY A 105 -2.47 8.15 -12.73
C GLY A 105 -2.69 9.59 -12.25
N ARG A 106 -3.69 9.85 -11.41
CA ARG A 106 -3.86 11.17 -10.79
C ARG A 106 -2.89 11.37 -9.63
N ILE A 107 -2.43 12.60 -9.49
CA ILE A 107 -1.76 13.06 -8.27
C ILE A 107 -2.82 13.25 -7.18
N ILE A 108 -2.51 12.84 -5.97
CA ILE A 108 -3.36 13.15 -4.82
C ILE A 108 -3.09 14.60 -4.40
N ASP A 109 -4.08 15.43 -4.58
CA ASP A 109 -4.14 16.84 -4.24
C ASP A 109 -5.57 17.20 -3.78
N GLU A 110 -5.84 18.47 -3.53
CA GLU A 110 -7.15 18.95 -3.09
C GLU A 110 -8.27 18.65 -4.11
N ASP A 111 -7.96 18.68 -5.41
CA ASP A 111 -8.96 18.38 -6.45
C ASP A 111 -9.24 16.87 -6.50
N PHE A 112 -8.22 16.02 -6.30
CA PHE A 112 -8.41 14.59 -6.17
C PHE A 112 -9.34 14.27 -4.98
N ILE A 113 -9.03 14.84 -3.81
CA ILE A 113 -9.83 14.63 -2.58
C ILE A 113 -11.28 15.06 -2.77
N LYS A 114 -11.50 16.19 -3.41
CA LYS A 114 -12.84 16.73 -3.69
C LYS A 114 -13.65 15.87 -4.66
N ASP A 115 -12.99 15.22 -5.62
CA ASP A 115 -13.62 14.37 -6.62
C ASP A 115 -13.92 12.95 -6.12
N LEU A 116 -13.38 12.55 -4.96
CA LEU A 116 -13.62 11.22 -4.40
C LEU A 116 -15.12 11.04 -4.05
N PRO A 117 -15.71 9.88 -4.38
CA PRO A 117 -17.04 9.51 -3.89
C PRO A 117 -17.07 9.44 -2.35
N GLU A 118 -18.20 9.76 -1.73
CA GLU A 118 -18.37 9.78 -0.27
C GLU A 118 -18.10 8.42 0.43
N ASN A 119 -18.24 7.33 -0.30
CA ASN A 119 -18.02 5.97 0.21
C ASN A 119 -16.57 5.47 0.04
N VAL A 120 -15.67 6.31 -0.43
CA VAL A 120 -14.24 6.00 -0.62
C VAL A 120 -13.42 6.63 0.50
N ASP A 121 -12.60 5.82 1.18
CA ASP A 121 -11.66 6.36 2.16
C ASP A 121 -10.58 7.19 1.46
N VAL A 122 -10.34 8.40 1.96
CA VAL A 122 -9.42 9.35 1.32
C VAL A 122 -7.96 8.89 1.32
N CYS A 123 -7.60 7.95 2.21
CA CYS A 123 -6.29 7.28 2.24
C CYS A 123 -6.27 5.95 1.48
N GLY A 124 -7.43 5.45 1.00
CA GLY A 124 -7.55 4.17 0.28
C GLY A 124 -7.38 2.94 1.18
N GLU A 125 -7.65 3.08 2.49
CA GLU A 125 -7.35 2.04 3.49
C GLU A 125 -8.19 0.76 3.32
N ASN A 126 -9.37 0.84 2.69
CA ASN A 126 -10.21 -0.33 2.41
C ASN A 126 -9.87 -1.02 1.06
N GLY A 127 -8.75 -0.66 0.44
CA GLY A 127 -8.32 -1.23 -0.83
C GLY A 127 -8.97 -0.60 -2.07
N GLU A 128 -9.43 0.65 -1.95
CA GLU A 128 -10.04 1.39 -3.04
C GLU A 128 -9.02 1.77 -4.12
N PHE A 129 -7.80 2.13 -3.68
CA PHE A 129 -6.70 2.48 -4.57
C PHE A 129 -5.33 2.24 -3.91
N HIS A 130 -4.28 2.18 -4.73
CA HIS A 130 -2.89 2.15 -4.30
C HIS A 130 -2.12 3.33 -4.88
N THR A 131 -1.08 3.75 -4.18
CA THR A 131 -0.30 4.95 -4.51
C THR A 131 1.19 4.68 -4.56
N PHE A 132 1.90 5.60 -5.22
CA PHE A 132 3.35 5.69 -5.19
C PHE A 132 3.76 7.10 -4.76
N THR A 133 4.36 7.23 -3.58
CA THR A 133 4.94 8.50 -3.12
C THR A 133 6.31 8.68 -3.76
N PHE A 134 6.45 9.74 -4.54
CA PHE A 134 7.64 9.99 -5.37
C PHE A 134 8.46 11.20 -4.93
N ASN A 135 7.91 12.03 -4.02
CA ASN A 135 8.59 13.20 -3.46
C ASN A 135 8.05 13.55 -2.08
N GLY A 136 8.81 14.29 -1.31
CA GLY A 136 8.45 14.79 0.02
C GLY A 136 9.67 15.17 0.84
N PRO A 137 9.50 15.64 2.08
CA PRO A 137 10.58 16.19 2.89
C PRO A 137 11.70 15.19 3.25
N LEU A 138 11.42 13.89 3.15
CA LEU A 138 12.39 12.83 3.44
C LEU A 138 13.19 12.39 2.20
N PHE A 139 12.79 12.81 1.01
CA PHE A 139 13.46 12.45 -0.23
C PHE A 139 14.70 13.30 -0.45
N LYS A 140 15.84 12.67 -0.75
CA LYS A 140 17.05 13.38 -1.19
C LYS A 140 16.85 14.01 -2.57
N ASN A 141 16.19 13.27 -3.45
CA ASN A 141 15.77 13.71 -4.77
C ASN A 141 14.42 13.08 -5.08
N PRO A 142 13.52 13.78 -5.81
CA PRO A 142 12.31 13.16 -6.31
C PRO A 142 12.61 11.93 -7.18
N VAL A 143 11.70 10.96 -7.20
CA VAL A 143 11.75 9.89 -8.20
C VAL A 143 11.10 10.41 -9.47
N GLU A 144 11.88 10.57 -10.52
CA GLU A 144 11.40 11.02 -11.83
C GLU A 144 10.82 9.84 -12.61
N PHE A 145 9.64 10.02 -13.18
CA PHE A 145 8.95 9.02 -14.00
C PHE A 145 8.08 9.69 -15.08
N GLU A 146 7.71 8.90 -16.07
CA GLU A 146 6.65 9.21 -17.02
C GLU A 146 5.45 8.30 -16.73
N ILE A 147 4.24 8.84 -16.94
CA ILE A 147 3.01 8.05 -16.85
C ILE A 147 2.95 7.21 -18.14
N GLY A 148 2.91 5.90 -17.98
CA GLY A 148 2.78 4.93 -19.05
C GLY A 148 1.33 4.60 -19.37
N GLU A 149 1.09 3.36 -19.75
CA GLU A 149 -0.27 2.90 -20.08
C GLU A 149 -1.13 2.69 -18.83
N ILE A 150 -2.43 2.96 -18.97
CA ILE A 150 -3.43 2.58 -17.98
C ILE A 150 -4.12 1.31 -18.48
N VAL A 151 -3.86 0.19 -17.79
CA VAL A 151 -4.31 -1.14 -18.20
C VAL A 151 -5.33 -1.73 -17.21
N LYS A 152 -6.34 -2.41 -17.75
CA LYS A 152 -7.32 -3.15 -16.96
C LYS A 152 -6.80 -4.55 -16.68
N LYS A 153 -6.92 -5.00 -15.41
CA LYS A 153 -6.65 -6.39 -15.01
C LYS A 153 -7.79 -6.92 -14.17
N THR A 154 -8.09 -8.20 -14.34
CA THR A 154 -9.10 -8.92 -13.57
C THR A 154 -8.46 -10.03 -12.76
N TYR A 155 -8.98 -10.24 -11.56
CA TYR A 155 -8.53 -11.30 -10.65
C TYR A 155 -9.74 -12.04 -10.10
N PRO A 156 -9.69 -13.37 -10.03
CA PRO A 156 -10.79 -14.15 -9.46
C PRO A 156 -10.96 -13.78 -7.97
N LYS A 157 -12.20 -13.66 -7.53
CA LYS A 157 -12.51 -13.47 -6.11
C LYS A 157 -12.21 -14.73 -5.31
N PRO A 158 -11.72 -14.59 -4.06
CA PRO A 158 -11.62 -15.73 -3.16
C PRO A 158 -13.00 -16.38 -2.94
N LYS A 159 -13.06 -17.69 -2.87
CA LYS A 159 -14.32 -18.46 -2.65
C LYS A 159 -15.05 -18.13 -1.33
N SER A 160 -14.40 -17.40 -0.43
CA SER A 160 -14.99 -16.93 0.84
C SER A 160 -15.89 -15.70 0.68
N ASP A 161 -15.92 -15.06 -0.48
CA ASP A 161 -16.66 -13.82 -0.75
C ASP A 161 -18.03 -14.15 -1.43
N GLU A 162 -18.82 -15.01 -0.79
CA GLU A 162 -20.08 -15.56 -1.34
C GLU A 162 -21.19 -14.52 -1.60
N ASN A 163 -21.02 -13.26 -1.18
CA ASN A 163 -22.04 -12.22 -1.28
C ASN A 163 -21.91 -11.28 -2.49
N SER A 164 -20.94 -11.48 -3.38
CA SER A 164 -20.76 -10.62 -4.54
C SER A 164 -21.37 -11.20 -5.80
N LYS A 165 -22.14 -10.40 -6.55
CA LYS A 165 -22.77 -10.79 -7.83
C LYS A 165 -21.75 -11.01 -8.96
N ASP A 166 -20.52 -10.52 -8.81
CA ASP A 166 -19.45 -10.62 -9.78
C ASP A 166 -18.39 -11.58 -9.26
N ASP A 167 -17.93 -12.51 -10.08
CA ASP A 167 -16.91 -13.52 -9.73
C ASP A 167 -15.48 -12.98 -9.77
N GLU A 168 -15.28 -11.72 -10.17
CA GLU A 168 -13.96 -11.13 -10.41
C GLU A 168 -13.82 -9.76 -9.74
N TYR A 169 -12.61 -9.48 -9.27
CA TYR A 169 -12.16 -8.11 -8.96
C TYR A 169 -11.55 -7.48 -10.20
N VAL A 170 -11.89 -6.23 -10.46
CA VAL A 170 -11.38 -5.46 -11.58
C VAL A 170 -10.57 -4.29 -11.09
N PHE A 171 -9.36 -4.15 -11.62
CA PHE A 171 -8.46 -3.05 -11.27
C PHE A 171 -7.95 -2.35 -12.53
N TRP A 172 -7.74 -1.04 -12.42
CA TRP A 172 -7.03 -0.24 -13.40
C TRP A 172 -5.66 0.12 -12.85
N PHE A 173 -4.62 -0.31 -13.54
CA PHE A 173 -3.22 -0.04 -13.18
C PHE A 173 -2.66 1.05 -14.07
N CYS A 174 -1.97 2.01 -13.47
CA CYS A 174 -1.20 3.04 -14.16
C CYS A 174 0.28 2.69 -14.07
N ASP A 175 0.91 2.41 -15.21
CA ASP A 175 2.35 2.16 -15.25
C ASP A 175 3.12 3.46 -15.02
N LEU A 176 4.23 3.36 -14.28
CA LEU A 176 5.18 4.43 -14.06
C LEU A 176 6.53 4.01 -14.62
N ILE A 177 7.00 4.72 -15.65
CA ILE A 177 8.28 4.47 -16.32
C ILE A 177 9.34 5.34 -15.66
N VAL A 178 10.18 4.76 -14.80
CA VAL A 178 11.25 5.48 -14.11
C VAL A 178 12.32 5.90 -15.11
N LYS A 179 12.81 7.16 -14.98
CA LYS A 179 13.87 7.75 -15.81
C LYS A 179 15.26 7.44 -15.32
#